data_4f14854a511f22db295822ac5851aedf
#
_entry.id   4f14854a511f22db295822ac5851aedf
#
_cell.length_a   1.000
_cell.length_b   1.000
_cell.length_c   1.000
_cell.angle_alpha   90.00
_cell.angle_beta   90.00
_cell.angle_gamma   90.00
#
_symmetry.space_group_name_H-M   'P 1'
#
loop_
_entity.id
_entity.type
_entity.pdbx_description
1 polymer ?
#
loop_
_entity_poly.entity_id
_entity_poly.type
_entity_poly.pdbx_seq_one_letter_code
_entity_poly.pdbx_strand_id
1 'polypeptide(L)'
;MENQKNSISYIAEINLKSKSAYKHQVLKMCDAFSQKGFKVKLYIINSSKVKFKQLKKDYLLKSNFKIIEIYNSINHLNFITRLFFSIKLLFLIKNKNEKIFSRSVFTSIFLSVFRIKNILEIHQPNSGLTNLIFNFFKKKIIENTKFILINKNLNSFFLLKKSQFIVADDGVDLKDFKAKQIIKYKDSCVYTGSLFQGKGVDIILKLAKKLSNFTFYIYGDLTTASGRILNDCLKLKNIKLLGHVKYSKIPNILKSHKVIIMPYSKKVYGNHKYVNIAKYMSPLKLFDYLASGRIIVASKSQSYNHILKDNINAILCDSSSLDKWIKTLKDISQNKINFNKLKKNSLETAKSFSWNYRIDRIINFIDK
;
A
#
# COMPACT_ATOMS: atom_id res chain seq x y z
N MET A 1 22.51 -24.55 16.78
CA MET A 1 21.41 -23.81 17.45
C MET A 1 21.24 -22.35 17.01
N GLU A 2 22.20 -21.73 16.30
CA GLU A 2 22.14 -20.32 15.83
C GLU A 2 21.11 -20.03 14.71
N ASN A 3 20.68 -21.06 13.97
CA ASN A 3 19.88 -20.89 12.75
C ASN A 3 18.36 -20.65 12.98
N GLN A 4 17.87 -20.70 14.23
CA GLN A 4 16.43 -20.61 14.52
C GLN A 4 15.92 -19.19 14.88
N LYS A 5 16.82 -18.29 15.34
CA LYS A 5 16.45 -16.89 15.69
C LYS A 5 16.05 -16.02 14.50
N ASN A 6 16.33 -16.46 13.27
CA ASN A 6 16.14 -15.72 12.05
C ASN A 6 14.97 -16.25 11.19
N SER A 7 13.90 -16.77 11.80
CA SER A 7 12.71 -17.20 11.06
C SER A 7 11.49 -16.35 11.36
N ILE A 8 10.67 -16.12 10.33
CA ILE A 8 9.43 -15.35 10.41
C ILE A 8 8.26 -16.15 9.83
N SER A 9 7.24 -16.34 10.64
CA SER A 9 5.91 -16.76 10.19
C SER A 9 5.08 -15.52 9.87
N TYR A 10 4.94 -15.20 8.58
CA TYR A 10 4.14 -14.07 8.12
C TYR A 10 2.72 -14.55 7.79
N ILE A 11 1.71 -13.97 8.44
CA ILE A 11 0.31 -14.40 8.32
C ILE A 11 -0.50 -13.32 7.61
N ALA A 12 -1.19 -13.69 6.52
CA ALA A 12 -2.02 -12.75 5.77
C ALA A 12 -3.25 -13.42 5.15
N GLU A 13 -4.40 -12.78 5.32
CA GLU A 13 -5.67 -13.20 4.70
C GLU A 13 -5.74 -12.70 3.25
N ILE A 14 -4.84 -13.18 2.38
CA ILE A 14 -4.78 -12.77 0.98
C ILE A 14 -5.13 -13.89 0.04
N ASN A 15 -5.67 -13.52 -1.13
CA ASN A 15 -5.79 -14.37 -2.31
C ASN A 15 -4.74 -13.93 -3.34
N LEU A 16 -3.90 -14.85 -3.77
CA LEU A 16 -2.80 -14.57 -4.72
C LEU A 16 -3.29 -14.19 -6.14
N LYS A 17 -4.53 -14.51 -6.51
CA LYS A 17 -5.14 -14.04 -7.77
C LYS A 17 -5.64 -12.59 -7.68
N SER A 18 -5.86 -12.05 -6.49
CA SER A 18 -6.40 -10.69 -6.34
C SER A 18 -5.46 -9.64 -6.93
N LYS A 19 -6.04 -8.52 -7.40
CA LYS A 19 -5.29 -7.34 -7.86
C LYS A 19 -5.09 -6.30 -6.74
N SER A 20 -5.19 -6.72 -5.48
CA SER A 20 -5.21 -5.82 -4.33
C SER A 20 -3.84 -5.26 -3.98
N ALA A 21 -3.80 -4.01 -3.51
CA ALA A 21 -2.63 -3.40 -2.90
C ALA A 21 -2.18 -4.16 -1.63
N TYR A 22 -3.11 -4.79 -0.93
CA TYR A 22 -2.83 -5.64 0.23
C TYR A 22 -1.88 -6.78 -0.14
N LYS A 23 -2.17 -7.54 -1.21
CA LYS A 23 -1.28 -8.61 -1.70
C LYS A 23 0.11 -8.06 -2.04
N HIS A 24 0.18 -6.93 -2.75
CA HIS A 24 1.46 -6.30 -3.11
C HIS A 24 2.30 -6.01 -1.88
N GLN A 25 1.72 -5.37 -0.88
CA GLN A 25 2.40 -5.02 0.37
C GLN A 25 2.91 -6.27 1.10
N VAL A 26 2.09 -7.31 1.26
CA VAL A 26 2.49 -8.57 1.91
C VAL A 26 3.67 -9.23 1.19
N LEU A 27 3.62 -9.31 -0.14
CA LEU A 27 4.72 -9.91 -0.92
C LEU A 27 6.02 -9.12 -0.79
N LYS A 28 5.96 -7.77 -0.85
CA LYS A 28 7.14 -6.90 -0.66
C LYS A 28 7.69 -6.97 0.77
N MET A 29 6.86 -7.11 1.78
CA MET A 29 7.29 -7.31 3.16
C MET A 29 8.02 -8.65 3.33
N CYS A 30 7.45 -9.74 2.82
CA CYS A 30 8.11 -11.06 2.85
C CYS A 30 9.45 -11.03 2.11
N ASP A 31 9.50 -10.40 0.94
CA ASP A 31 10.73 -10.23 0.15
C ASP A 31 11.77 -9.42 0.93
N ALA A 32 11.40 -8.31 1.56
CA ALA A 32 12.30 -7.46 2.33
C ALA A 32 12.85 -8.17 3.59
N PHE A 33 12.02 -8.91 4.32
CA PHE A 33 12.49 -9.76 5.41
C PHE A 33 13.49 -10.82 4.91
N SER A 34 13.19 -11.46 3.77
CA SER A 34 14.09 -12.44 3.18
C SER A 34 15.43 -11.83 2.73
N GLN A 35 15.42 -10.59 2.20
CA GLN A 35 16.65 -9.86 1.86
C GLN A 35 17.51 -9.53 3.09
N LYS A 36 16.90 -9.45 4.27
CA LYS A 36 17.59 -9.27 5.56
C LYS A 36 18.06 -10.60 6.19
N GLY A 37 17.96 -11.71 5.46
CA GLY A 37 18.44 -13.02 5.91
C GLY A 37 17.44 -13.84 6.73
N PHE A 38 16.19 -13.37 6.90
CA PHE A 38 15.18 -14.17 7.56
C PHE A 38 14.65 -15.29 6.68
N LYS A 39 14.46 -16.49 7.27
CA LYS A 39 13.71 -17.59 6.65
C LYS A 39 12.22 -17.30 6.78
N VAL A 40 11.59 -16.81 5.71
CA VAL A 40 10.19 -16.40 5.73
C VAL A 40 9.26 -17.51 5.25
N LYS A 41 8.22 -17.78 6.05
CA LYS A 41 7.06 -18.61 5.68
C LYS A 41 5.83 -17.71 5.64
N LEU A 42 5.27 -17.52 4.46
CA LEU A 42 4.02 -16.77 4.27
C LEU A 42 2.84 -17.74 4.33
N TYR A 43 2.04 -17.63 5.40
CA TYR A 43 0.81 -18.38 5.58
C TYR A 43 -0.36 -17.58 5.01
N ILE A 44 -1.07 -18.17 4.06
CA ILE A 44 -2.22 -17.55 3.38
C ILE A 44 -3.43 -18.47 3.39
N ILE A 45 -4.60 -17.86 3.25
CA ILE A 45 -5.84 -18.63 3.31
C ILE A 45 -6.14 -19.38 2.01
N ASN A 46 -5.77 -18.78 0.86
CA ASN A 46 -6.00 -19.38 -0.46
C ASN A 46 -4.99 -18.88 -1.50
N SER A 47 -4.34 -19.79 -2.23
CA SER A 47 -3.36 -19.45 -3.26
C SER A 47 -3.92 -19.46 -4.66
N SER A 48 -4.95 -20.24 -4.90
CA SER A 48 -5.44 -20.49 -6.26
C SER A 48 -4.34 -20.99 -7.23
N LYS A 49 -3.36 -21.74 -6.74
CA LYS A 49 -2.28 -22.36 -7.52
C LYS A 49 -1.42 -21.38 -8.35
N VAL A 50 -1.14 -20.19 -7.84
CA VAL A 50 -0.24 -19.24 -8.51
C VAL A 50 1.21 -19.67 -8.31
N LYS A 51 1.97 -19.83 -9.40
CA LYS A 51 3.39 -20.21 -9.34
C LYS A 51 4.24 -19.08 -8.75
N PHE A 52 5.11 -19.40 -7.78
CA PHE A 52 5.98 -18.39 -7.15
C PHE A 52 6.86 -17.63 -8.15
N LYS A 53 7.39 -18.33 -9.18
CA LYS A 53 8.16 -17.71 -10.28
C LYS A 53 7.38 -16.57 -10.96
N GLN A 54 6.06 -16.74 -11.15
CA GLN A 54 5.21 -15.72 -11.73
C GLN A 54 5.02 -14.51 -10.79
N LEU A 55 4.80 -14.75 -9.48
CA LEU A 55 4.74 -13.69 -8.48
C LEU A 55 6.06 -12.90 -8.43
N LYS A 56 7.19 -13.60 -8.45
CA LYS A 56 8.52 -12.99 -8.46
C LYS A 56 8.68 -12.01 -9.63
N LYS A 57 8.29 -12.42 -10.84
CA LYS A 57 8.32 -11.59 -12.04
C LYS A 57 7.34 -10.41 -11.95
N ASP A 58 6.10 -10.67 -11.56
CA ASP A 58 5.02 -9.68 -11.58
C ASP A 58 5.19 -8.57 -10.53
N TYR A 59 5.81 -8.90 -9.39
CA TYR A 59 6.03 -7.98 -8.25
C TYR A 59 7.50 -7.58 -8.07
N LEU A 60 8.40 -7.97 -8.98
CA LEU A 60 9.84 -7.67 -8.91
C LEU A 60 10.44 -8.10 -7.57
N LEU A 61 10.09 -9.32 -7.09
CA LEU A 61 10.64 -9.86 -5.85
C LEU A 61 12.09 -10.35 -6.10
N LYS A 62 12.98 -10.10 -5.15
CA LYS A 62 14.41 -10.35 -5.27
C LYS A 62 14.83 -11.64 -4.57
N SER A 63 14.16 -11.96 -3.48
CA SER A 63 14.44 -13.14 -2.66
C SER A 63 13.42 -14.26 -2.90
N ASN A 64 13.65 -15.38 -2.29
CA ASN A 64 12.72 -16.51 -2.24
C ASN A 64 12.21 -16.66 -0.81
N PHE A 65 10.94 -17.02 -0.68
CA PHE A 65 10.30 -17.37 0.58
C PHE A 65 9.25 -18.46 0.35
N LYS A 66 8.92 -19.21 1.40
CA LYS A 66 7.93 -20.28 1.31
C LYS A 66 6.53 -19.74 1.46
N ILE A 67 5.62 -20.13 0.56
CA ILE A 67 4.18 -19.84 0.69
C ILE A 67 3.50 -21.12 1.15
N ILE A 68 2.72 -21.02 2.21
CA ILE A 68 1.97 -22.14 2.81
C ILE A 68 0.48 -21.79 2.74
N GLU A 69 -0.22 -22.57 1.94
CA GLU A 69 -1.67 -22.43 1.76
C GLU A 69 -2.38 -23.29 2.79
N ILE A 70 -3.35 -22.70 3.47
CA ILE A 70 -4.07 -23.42 4.52
C ILE A 70 -5.32 -24.07 3.98
N TYR A 71 -5.99 -23.44 3.01
CA TYR A 71 -7.18 -23.96 2.32
C TYR A 71 -7.09 -23.71 0.82
N ASN A 72 -7.58 -24.69 0.01
CA ASN A 72 -7.50 -24.60 -1.44
C ASN A 72 -8.76 -24.06 -2.13
N SER A 73 -9.89 -23.95 -1.41
CA SER A 73 -11.21 -23.76 -2.04
C SER A 73 -12.13 -22.70 -1.37
N ILE A 74 -11.59 -21.83 -0.51
CA ILE A 74 -12.44 -20.84 0.17
C ILE A 74 -12.57 -19.58 -0.69
N ASN A 75 -13.78 -19.33 -1.18
CA ASN A 75 -14.09 -18.15 -2.00
C ASN A 75 -14.44 -16.90 -1.18
N HIS A 76 -14.87 -17.03 0.07
CA HIS A 76 -15.30 -15.93 0.92
C HIS A 76 -14.66 -15.97 2.30
N LEU A 77 -14.13 -14.82 2.75
CA LEU A 77 -13.63 -14.62 4.10
C LEU A 77 -14.80 -14.26 5.03
N ASN A 78 -15.34 -15.25 5.71
CA ASN A 78 -16.30 -15.06 6.80
C ASN A 78 -15.67 -15.34 8.17
N PHE A 79 -16.43 -15.18 9.24
CA PHE A 79 -15.95 -15.40 10.61
C PHE A 79 -15.47 -16.86 10.82
N ILE A 80 -16.22 -17.82 10.31
CA ILE A 80 -15.95 -19.27 10.48
C ILE A 80 -14.65 -19.65 9.79
N THR A 81 -14.42 -19.19 8.56
CA THR A 81 -13.18 -19.48 7.81
C THR A 81 -11.94 -18.86 8.47
N ARG A 82 -12.08 -17.65 9.06
CA ARG A 82 -11.02 -17.02 9.84
C ARG A 82 -10.72 -17.77 11.13
N LEU A 83 -11.74 -18.28 11.80
CA LEU A 83 -11.58 -19.08 13.00
C LEU A 83 -10.81 -20.38 12.70
N PHE A 84 -11.26 -21.16 11.71
CA PHE A 84 -10.55 -22.37 11.29
C PHE A 84 -9.12 -22.10 10.81
N PHE A 85 -8.91 -21.02 10.08
CA PHE A 85 -7.57 -20.58 9.67
C PHE A 85 -6.68 -20.35 10.89
N SER A 86 -7.18 -19.64 11.89
CA SER A 86 -6.43 -19.32 13.11
C SER A 86 -6.14 -20.56 13.96
N ILE A 87 -7.11 -21.48 14.09
CA ILE A 87 -6.92 -22.76 14.78
C ILE A 87 -5.84 -23.59 14.09
N LYS A 88 -5.92 -23.75 12.75
CA LYS A 88 -4.93 -24.53 12.00
C LYS A 88 -3.52 -23.93 12.10
N LEU A 89 -3.42 -22.59 12.15
CA LEU A 89 -2.14 -21.90 12.37
C LEU A 89 -1.51 -22.24 13.72
N LEU A 90 -2.30 -22.36 14.82
CA LEU A 90 -1.77 -22.77 16.13
C LEU A 90 -1.04 -24.13 16.07
N PHE A 91 -1.56 -25.07 15.29
CA PHE A 91 -0.91 -26.38 15.11
C PHE A 91 0.31 -26.32 14.19
N LEU A 92 0.33 -25.40 13.22
CA LEU A 92 1.43 -25.28 12.25
C LEU A 92 2.62 -24.46 12.80
N ILE A 93 2.35 -23.46 13.66
CA ILE A 93 3.36 -22.59 14.25
C ILE A 93 3.81 -23.20 15.58
N LYS A 94 4.51 -24.33 15.52
CA LYS A 94 4.97 -25.07 16.72
C LYS A 94 6.26 -24.50 17.34
N ASN A 95 6.99 -23.68 16.63
CA ASN A 95 8.33 -23.27 17.05
C ASN A 95 8.27 -21.98 17.89
N LYS A 96 8.53 -22.08 19.21
CA LYS A 96 8.54 -20.95 20.16
C LYS A 96 9.57 -19.84 19.83
N ASN A 97 10.55 -20.14 18.98
CA ASN A 97 11.63 -19.21 18.63
C ASN A 97 11.39 -18.45 17.31
N GLU A 98 10.27 -18.68 16.62
CA GLU A 98 9.92 -18.02 15.35
C GLU A 98 9.17 -16.72 15.63
N LYS A 99 9.57 -15.62 14.97
CA LYS A 99 8.83 -14.34 15.06
C LYS A 99 7.53 -14.47 14.25
N ILE A 100 6.39 -14.22 14.87
CA ILE A 100 5.08 -14.29 14.23
C ILE A 100 4.64 -12.89 13.86
N PHE A 101 4.55 -12.60 12.56
CA PHE A 101 4.13 -11.32 12.01
C PHE A 101 2.75 -11.47 11.34
N SER A 102 1.75 -10.77 11.84
CA SER A 102 0.37 -10.89 11.36
C SER A 102 -0.16 -9.61 10.74
N ARG A 103 -0.80 -9.75 9.59
CA ARG A 103 -1.67 -8.75 8.96
C ARG A 103 -3.17 -9.06 9.20
N SER A 104 -3.48 -10.20 9.83
CA SER A 104 -4.82 -10.56 10.26
C SER A 104 -5.02 -10.15 11.71
N VAL A 105 -5.88 -9.15 11.93
CA VAL A 105 -6.27 -8.73 13.30
C VAL A 105 -6.90 -9.90 14.03
N PHE A 106 -7.80 -10.63 13.37
CA PHE A 106 -8.50 -11.76 13.97
C PHE A 106 -7.54 -12.86 14.45
N THR A 107 -6.59 -13.27 13.58
CA THR A 107 -5.58 -14.27 13.96
C THR A 107 -4.68 -13.76 15.09
N SER A 108 -4.29 -12.48 15.07
CA SER A 108 -3.48 -11.89 16.15
C SER A 108 -4.21 -11.90 17.49
N ILE A 109 -5.52 -11.59 17.52
CA ILE A 109 -6.35 -11.73 18.71
C ILE A 109 -6.29 -13.17 19.22
N PHE A 110 -6.50 -14.14 18.32
CA PHE A 110 -6.53 -15.55 18.65
C PHE A 110 -5.19 -16.02 19.25
N LEU A 111 -4.08 -15.68 18.62
CA LEU A 111 -2.74 -15.96 19.14
C LEU A 111 -2.54 -15.37 20.55
N SER A 112 -2.96 -14.12 20.76
CA SER A 112 -2.79 -13.42 22.04
C SER A 112 -3.63 -14.02 23.16
N VAL A 113 -4.83 -14.52 22.86
CA VAL A 113 -5.68 -15.25 23.81
C VAL A 113 -4.97 -16.50 24.34
N PHE A 114 -4.24 -17.19 23.46
CA PHE A 114 -3.40 -18.35 23.80
C PHE A 114 -2.00 -17.96 24.30
N ARG A 115 -1.77 -16.69 24.64
CA ARG A 115 -0.49 -16.16 25.18
C ARG A 115 0.70 -16.34 24.24
N ILE A 116 0.45 -16.40 22.93
CA ILE A 116 1.49 -16.49 21.91
C ILE A 116 1.89 -15.08 21.51
N LYS A 117 3.16 -14.73 21.74
CA LYS A 117 3.72 -13.43 21.35
C LYS A 117 3.68 -13.27 19.83
N ASN A 118 3.17 -12.13 19.38
CA ASN A 118 3.06 -11.85 17.96
C ASN A 118 3.23 -10.35 17.67
N ILE A 119 3.40 -10.03 16.37
CA ILE A 119 3.51 -8.67 15.87
C ILE A 119 2.32 -8.44 14.97
N LEU A 120 1.52 -7.41 15.26
CA LEU A 120 0.32 -7.08 14.47
C LEU A 120 0.54 -5.79 13.68
N GLU A 121 0.44 -5.90 12.36
CA GLU A 121 0.46 -4.75 11.47
C GLU A 121 -0.96 -4.29 11.16
N ILE A 122 -1.27 -3.02 11.47
CA ILE A 122 -2.61 -2.42 11.38
C ILE A 122 -2.64 -1.39 10.25
N HIS A 123 -3.61 -1.54 9.34
CA HIS A 123 -3.82 -0.64 8.19
C HIS A 123 -5.14 0.14 8.24
N GLN A 124 -6.06 -0.25 9.11
CA GLN A 124 -7.35 0.40 9.29
C GLN A 124 -7.90 0.11 10.69
N PRO A 125 -8.84 0.90 11.19
CA PRO A 125 -9.54 0.59 12.44
C PRO A 125 -10.27 -0.75 12.36
N ASN A 126 -10.40 -1.40 13.51
CA ASN A 126 -11.26 -2.58 13.61
C ASN A 126 -12.72 -2.18 13.45
N SER A 127 -13.54 -3.10 12.92
CA SER A 127 -14.97 -2.87 12.74
C SER A 127 -15.78 -4.12 13.07
N GLY A 128 -17.07 -3.94 13.33
CA GLY A 128 -18.02 -5.03 13.59
C GLY A 128 -17.55 -5.99 14.69
N LEU A 129 -17.82 -7.28 14.52
CA LEU A 129 -17.52 -8.34 15.49
C LEU A 129 -16.02 -8.38 15.85
N THR A 130 -15.12 -8.13 14.90
CA THR A 130 -13.67 -8.09 15.17
C THR A 130 -13.32 -7.01 16.19
N ASN A 131 -13.98 -5.84 16.15
CA ASN A 131 -13.77 -4.78 17.12
C ASN A 131 -14.29 -5.15 18.52
N LEU A 132 -15.45 -5.79 18.60
CA LEU A 132 -16.01 -6.27 19.87
C LEU A 132 -15.08 -7.28 20.53
N ILE A 133 -14.61 -8.29 19.78
CA ILE A 133 -13.70 -9.33 20.28
C ILE A 133 -12.35 -8.69 20.67
N PHE A 134 -11.83 -7.75 19.89
CA PHE A 134 -10.59 -7.03 20.22
C PHE A 134 -10.72 -6.31 21.57
N ASN A 135 -11.82 -5.56 21.77
CA ASN A 135 -12.02 -4.82 23.03
C ASN A 135 -12.21 -5.74 24.21
N PHE A 136 -12.91 -6.85 24.06
CA PHE A 136 -13.10 -7.86 25.12
C PHE A 136 -11.77 -8.47 25.58
N PHE A 137 -10.88 -8.81 24.64
CA PHE A 137 -9.58 -9.39 24.95
C PHE A 137 -8.43 -8.36 25.00
N LYS A 138 -8.72 -7.06 25.03
CA LYS A 138 -7.73 -5.97 24.87
C LYS A 138 -6.51 -6.13 25.78
N LYS A 139 -6.70 -6.49 27.05
CA LYS A 139 -5.59 -6.69 28.00
C LYS A 139 -4.64 -7.78 27.52
N LYS A 140 -5.15 -8.98 27.19
CA LYS A 140 -4.33 -10.10 26.70
C LYS A 140 -3.62 -9.77 25.39
N ILE A 141 -4.30 -9.04 24.50
CA ILE A 141 -3.72 -8.62 23.22
C ILE A 141 -2.54 -7.67 23.44
N ILE A 142 -2.70 -6.65 24.30
CA ILE A 142 -1.65 -5.68 24.61
C ILE A 142 -0.43 -6.35 25.27
N GLU A 143 -0.64 -7.32 26.12
CA GLU A 143 0.43 -8.06 26.80
C GLU A 143 1.25 -8.96 25.85
N ASN A 144 0.63 -9.46 24.78
CA ASN A 144 1.22 -10.45 23.89
C ASN A 144 1.52 -9.94 22.47
N THR A 145 1.22 -8.66 22.18
CA THR A 145 1.35 -8.11 20.82
C THR A 145 2.19 -6.83 20.81
N LYS A 146 3.17 -6.77 19.91
CA LYS A 146 3.80 -5.53 19.46
C LYS A 146 3.10 -5.04 18.20
N PHE A 147 2.80 -3.74 18.10
CA PHE A 147 1.98 -3.18 17.05
C PHE A 147 2.80 -2.39 16.04
N ILE A 148 2.50 -2.58 14.77
CA ILE A 148 3.01 -1.77 13.67
C ILE A 148 1.83 -1.00 13.06
N LEU A 149 1.82 0.31 13.21
CA LEU A 149 0.77 1.16 12.62
C LEU A 149 1.29 1.78 11.32
N ILE A 150 0.57 1.65 10.23
CA ILE A 150 0.98 2.30 8.96
C ILE A 150 0.83 3.82 8.99
N ASN A 151 0.10 4.35 9.96
CA ASN A 151 -0.10 5.78 10.13
C ASN A 151 -0.35 6.11 11.61
N LYS A 152 0.23 7.21 12.09
CA LYS A 152 0.08 7.63 13.49
C LYS A 152 -1.37 7.85 13.92
N ASN A 153 -2.23 8.30 13.00
CA ASN A 153 -3.63 8.57 13.28
C ASN A 153 -4.44 7.30 13.63
N LEU A 154 -3.92 6.11 13.33
CA LEU A 154 -4.55 4.85 13.74
C LEU A 154 -4.55 4.66 15.26
N ASN A 155 -3.58 5.24 15.97
CA ASN A 155 -3.53 5.07 17.42
C ASN A 155 -4.72 5.70 18.16
N SER A 156 -5.45 6.64 17.55
CA SER A 156 -6.68 7.17 18.14
C SER A 156 -7.78 6.11 18.35
N PHE A 157 -7.72 5.00 17.62
CA PHE A 157 -8.67 3.89 17.74
C PHE A 157 -8.21 2.81 18.72
N PHE A 158 -6.90 2.67 18.93
CA PHE A 158 -6.32 1.57 19.72
C PHE A 158 -5.84 2.02 21.10
N LEU A 159 -5.50 3.31 21.24
CA LEU A 159 -5.02 3.94 22.49
C LEU A 159 -3.82 3.19 23.09
N LEU A 160 -2.83 2.88 22.25
CA LEU A 160 -1.61 2.19 22.65
C LEU A 160 -0.61 3.15 23.27
N LYS A 161 0.17 2.66 24.25
CA LYS A 161 1.31 3.39 24.81
C LYS A 161 2.48 3.41 23.80
N LYS A 162 3.35 4.41 23.86
CA LYS A 162 4.51 4.56 22.95
C LYS A 162 5.44 3.33 22.90
N SER A 163 5.55 2.60 24.00
CA SER A 163 6.36 1.36 24.08
C SER A 163 5.74 0.17 23.35
N GLN A 164 4.44 0.22 23.01
CA GLN A 164 3.69 -0.90 22.44
C GLN A 164 3.63 -0.86 20.92
N PHE A 165 3.94 0.28 20.28
CA PHE A 165 3.84 0.41 18.85
C PHE A 165 4.94 1.25 18.21
N ILE A 166 5.15 1.01 16.92
CA ILE A 166 5.90 1.88 16.02
C ILE A 166 5.02 2.31 14.85
N VAL A 167 5.23 3.52 14.35
CA VAL A 167 4.63 3.95 13.08
C VAL A 167 5.61 3.65 11.95
N ALA A 168 5.18 2.84 11.00
CA ALA A 168 5.95 2.47 9.82
C ALA A 168 5.07 2.55 8.58
N ASP A 169 5.19 3.64 7.84
CA ASP A 169 4.54 3.80 6.53
C ASP A 169 4.95 2.68 5.57
N ASP A 170 4.15 2.42 4.54
CA ASP A 170 4.52 1.52 3.46
C ASP A 170 5.80 2.02 2.75
N GLY A 171 6.32 1.25 1.80
CA GLY A 171 7.60 1.56 1.19
C GLY A 171 7.66 1.27 -0.30
N VAL A 172 8.85 1.49 -0.87
CA VAL A 172 9.19 1.22 -2.26
C VAL A 172 10.55 0.52 -2.35
N ASP A 173 10.77 -0.22 -3.41
CA ASP A 173 12.11 -0.70 -3.76
C ASP A 173 12.73 0.22 -4.81
N LEU A 174 13.69 1.04 -4.39
CA LEU A 174 14.36 2.00 -5.26
C LEU A 174 15.06 1.34 -6.46
N LYS A 175 15.48 0.08 -6.32
CA LYS A 175 16.12 -0.67 -7.41
C LYS A 175 15.18 -0.92 -8.58
N ASP A 176 13.86 -0.98 -8.34
CA ASP A 176 12.85 -1.16 -9.39
C ASP A 176 12.76 0.07 -10.31
N PHE A 177 13.23 1.23 -9.86
CA PHE A 177 13.21 2.52 -10.57
C PHE A 177 14.56 2.97 -11.14
N LYS A 178 15.61 2.13 -11.14
CA LYS A 178 16.96 2.51 -11.61
C LYS A 178 17.05 2.74 -13.11
N ALA A 179 16.29 2.03 -13.95
CA ALA A 179 16.37 2.17 -15.39
C ALA A 179 16.14 3.61 -15.84
N LYS A 180 17.06 4.16 -16.66
CA LYS A 180 16.85 5.46 -17.31
C LYS A 180 15.68 5.35 -18.28
N GLN A 181 14.72 6.26 -18.16
CA GLN A 181 13.56 6.32 -19.07
C GLN A 181 13.41 7.75 -19.57
N ILE A 182 13.30 7.89 -20.88
CA ILE A 182 13.03 9.17 -21.52
C ILE A 182 11.56 9.53 -21.29
N ILE A 183 11.29 10.80 -21.01
CA ILE A 183 9.91 11.31 -20.95
C ILE A 183 9.34 11.28 -22.36
N LYS A 184 8.39 10.39 -22.61
CA LYS A 184 7.70 10.23 -23.90
C LYS A 184 6.49 11.16 -24.02
N TYR A 185 5.81 11.41 -22.90
CA TYR A 185 4.55 12.14 -22.84
C TYR A 185 4.71 13.42 -22.02
N LYS A 186 4.92 14.55 -22.72
CA LYS A 186 5.22 15.86 -22.08
C LYS A 186 3.96 16.50 -21.48
N ASP A 187 2.93 16.72 -22.29
CA ASP A 187 1.67 17.34 -21.88
C ASP A 187 0.66 16.26 -21.46
N SER A 188 1.01 15.55 -20.40
CA SER A 188 0.21 14.44 -19.92
C SER A 188 0.39 14.22 -18.43
N CYS A 189 -0.65 13.66 -17.82
CA CYS A 189 -0.60 13.09 -16.48
C CYS A 189 -0.79 11.57 -16.52
N VAL A 190 -0.11 10.87 -15.61
CA VAL A 190 -0.39 9.47 -15.35
C VAL A 190 -0.92 9.26 -13.94
N TYR A 191 -1.95 8.45 -13.83
CA TYR A 191 -2.49 7.92 -12.58
C TYR A 191 -2.35 6.40 -12.57
N THR A 192 -1.91 5.82 -11.45
CA THR A 192 -1.87 4.37 -11.27
C THR A 192 -2.61 3.97 -9.98
N GLY A 193 -3.40 2.89 -10.01
CA GLY A 193 -4.06 2.30 -8.84
C GLY A 193 -5.56 2.10 -9.00
N SER A 194 -6.23 1.62 -7.94
CA SER A 194 -7.68 1.40 -7.95
C SER A 194 -8.48 2.69 -8.16
N LEU A 195 -9.66 2.56 -8.74
CA LEU A 195 -10.54 3.67 -9.13
C LEU A 195 -11.73 3.83 -8.17
N PHE A 196 -11.62 3.31 -6.94
CA PHE A 196 -12.66 3.49 -5.93
C PHE A 196 -13.01 4.94 -5.68
N GLN A 197 -14.21 5.18 -5.19
CA GLN A 197 -14.70 6.50 -4.84
C GLN A 197 -13.70 7.26 -3.95
N GLY A 198 -13.43 8.51 -4.31
CA GLY A 198 -12.48 9.37 -3.61
C GLY A 198 -11.02 9.14 -3.99
N LYS A 199 -10.71 8.18 -4.89
CA LYS A 199 -9.35 8.02 -5.44
C LYS A 199 -9.00 9.04 -6.53
N GLY A 200 -9.95 9.89 -6.91
CA GLY A 200 -9.73 11.11 -7.68
C GLY A 200 -9.97 11.01 -9.18
N VAL A 201 -10.57 9.92 -9.67
CA VAL A 201 -10.94 9.83 -11.11
C VAL A 201 -11.96 10.89 -11.49
N ASP A 202 -12.83 11.27 -10.58
CA ASP A 202 -13.79 12.37 -10.71
C ASP A 202 -13.09 13.74 -10.90
N ILE A 203 -11.98 13.95 -10.20
CA ILE A 203 -11.16 15.18 -10.37
C ILE A 203 -10.45 15.13 -11.72
N ILE A 204 -9.87 13.97 -12.11
CA ILE A 204 -9.24 13.80 -13.43
C ILE A 204 -10.25 14.07 -14.54
N LEU A 205 -11.47 13.57 -14.43
CA LEU A 205 -12.54 13.82 -15.39
C LEU A 205 -12.84 15.32 -15.56
N LYS A 206 -12.94 16.06 -14.43
CA LYS A 206 -13.16 17.51 -14.46
C LYS A 206 -11.98 18.26 -15.08
N LEU A 207 -10.75 17.85 -14.78
CA LEU A 207 -9.54 18.42 -15.36
C LEU A 207 -9.47 18.18 -16.87
N ALA A 208 -9.78 16.98 -17.32
CA ALA A 208 -9.77 16.62 -18.74
C ALA A 208 -10.75 17.45 -19.57
N LYS A 209 -11.94 17.74 -19.02
CA LYS A 209 -12.92 18.66 -19.65
C LYS A 209 -12.41 20.10 -19.83
N LYS A 210 -11.52 20.56 -18.94
CA LYS A 210 -10.97 21.93 -18.96
C LYS A 210 -9.61 22.05 -19.64
N LEU A 211 -8.91 20.96 -19.84
CA LEU A 211 -7.55 20.90 -20.40
C LEU A 211 -7.54 19.97 -21.63
N SER A 212 -8.14 20.38 -22.72
CA SER A 212 -8.28 19.57 -23.95
C SER A 212 -6.94 19.16 -24.54
N ASN A 213 -5.92 20.01 -24.43
CA ASN A 213 -4.56 19.75 -24.93
C ASN A 213 -3.69 18.91 -23.99
N PHE A 214 -4.25 18.44 -22.85
CA PHE A 214 -3.54 17.63 -21.87
C PHE A 214 -4.14 16.22 -21.81
N THR A 215 -3.30 15.19 -21.97
CA THR A 215 -3.77 13.80 -21.97
C THR A 215 -3.63 13.17 -20.59
N PHE A 216 -4.68 12.47 -20.15
CA PHE A 216 -4.73 11.78 -18.86
C PHE A 216 -4.70 10.26 -19.06
N TYR A 217 -3.62 9.62 -18.62
CA TYR A 217 -3.44 8.17 -18.69
C TYR A 217 -3.82 7.55 -17.34
N ILE A 218 -4.77 6.63 -17.34
CA ILE A 218 -5.31 5.99 -16.13
C ILE A 218 -5.05 4.49 -16.21
N TYR A 219 -4.17 4.00 -15.35
CA TYR A 219 -3.88 2.58 -15.16
C TYR A 219 -4.51 2.11 -13.85
N GLY A 220 -5.50 1.24 -13.93
CA GLY A 220 -6.19 0.73 -12.74
C GLY A 220 -7.21 -0.33 -13.08
N ASP A 221 -7.69 -1.04 -12.06
CA ASP A 221 -8.77 -2.00 -12.25
C ASP A 221 -10.09 -1.24 -12.47
N LEU A 222 -10.59 -1.27 -13.70
CA LEU A 222 -11.80 -0.57 -14.11
C LEU A 222 -13.04 -1.05 -13.33
N THR A 223 -13.04 -2.29 -12.87
CA THR A 223 -14.15 -2.84 -12.06
C THR A 223 -14.31 -2.15 -10.70
N THR A 224 -13.31 -1.37 -10.28
CA THR A 224 -13.36 -0.61 -9.03
C THR A 224 -13.96 0.79 -9.16
N ALA A 225 -14.25 1.24 -10.37
CA ALA A 225 -14.94 2.50 -10.64
C ALA A 225 -16.46 2.29 -10.79
N SER A 226 -17.23 3.36 -10.60
CA SER A 226 -18.65 3.34 -10.97
C SER A 226 -18.80 3.38 -12.50
N GLY A 227 -19.82 2.67 -13.03
CA GLY A 227 -20.11 2.68 -14.46
C GLY A 227 -20.32 4.09 -15.02
N ARG A 228 -20.98 4.97 -14.26
CA ARG A 228 -21.17 6.38 -14.62
C ARG A 228 -19.85 7.10 -14.91
N ILE A 229 -18.88 7.01 -13.97
CA ILE A 229 -17.56 7.65 -14.14
C ILE A 229 -16.82 7.07 -15.34
N LEU A 230 -16.87 5.76 -15.55
CA LEU A 230 -16.23 5.12 -16.71
C LEU A 230 -16.83 5.62 -18.02
N ASN A 231 -18.15 5.65 -18.11
CA ASN A 231 -18.85 6.14 -19.30
C ASN A 231 -18.52 7.60 -19.59
N ASP A 232 -18.46 8.45 -18.56
CA ASP A 232 -18.09 9.85 -18.74
C ASP A 232 -16.62 10.03 -19.17
N CYS A 233 -15.71 9.18 -18.68
CA CYS A 233 -14.32 9.17 -19.13
C CYS A 233 -14.18 8.75 -20.59
N LEU A 234 -14.95 7.75 -21.05
CA LEU A 234 -14.90 7.24 -22.42
C LEU A 234 -15.37 8.29 -23.47
N LYS A 235 -16.20 9.26 -23.07
CA LYS A 235 -16.64 10.36 -23.94
C LYS A 235 -15.53 11.38 -24.24
N LEU A 236 -14.42 11.37 -23.47
CA LEU A 236 -13.35 12.35 -23.61
C LEU A 236 -12.14 11.75 -24.36
N LYS A 237 -11.79 12.34 -25.51
CA LYS A 237 -10.67 11.88 -26.35
C LYS A 237 -9.30 11.96 -25.64
N ASN A 238 -9.16 12.86 -24.66
CA ASN A 238 -7.93 13.10 -23.91
C ASN A 238 -7.86 12.30 -22.59
N ILE A 239 -8.77 11.36 -22.33
CA ILE A 239 -8.65 10.35 -21.28
C ILE A 239 -8.32 8.99 -21.91
N LYS A 240 -7.29 8.33 -21.42
CA LYS A 240 -6.88 6.98 -21.82
C LYS A 240 -7.04 6.02 -20.66
N LEU A 241 -8.12 5.22 -20.65
CA LEU A 241 -8.37 4.16 -19.69
C LEU A 241 -7.62 2.89 -20.13
N LEU A 242 -6.56 2.50 -19.43
CA LEU A 242 -5.61 1.46 -19.85
C LEU A 242 -5.70 0.17 -19.03
N GLY A 243 -6.67 0.11 -18.12
CA GLY A 243 -6.93 -1.07 -17.32
C GLY A 243 -5.81 -1.39 -16.32
N HIS A 244 -5.90 -2.57 -15.70
CA HIS A 244 -4.93 -3.04 -14.72
C HIS A 244 -3.65 -3.53 -15.40
N VAL A 245 -2.49 -3.15 -14.86
CA VAL A 245 -1.16 -3.63 -15.29
C VAL A 245 -0.42 -4.30 -14.13
N LYS A 246 0.48 -5.22 -14.46
CA LYS A 246 1.36 -5.87 -13.49
C LYS A 246 2.29 -4.82 -12.87
N TYR A 247 2.61 -4.97 -11.57
CA TYR A 247 3.50 -4.04 -10.87
C TYR A 247 4.85 -3.87 -11.59
N SER A 248 5.39 -4.93 -12.18
CA SER A 248 6.65 -4.89 -12.93
C SER A 248 6.69 -3.86 -14.08
N LYS A 249 5.53 -3.41 -14.57
CA LYS A 249 5.42 -2.37 -15.60
C LYS A 249 5.31 -0.96 -15.03
N ILE A 250 4.92 -0.82 -13.75
CA ILE A 250 4.66 0.48 -13.10
C ILE A 250 5.86 1.42 -13.13
N PRO A 251 7.10 0.99 -12.80
CA PRO A 251 8.25 1.88 -12.86
C PRO A 251 8.46 2.54 -14.22
N ASN A 252 8.36 1.76 -15.29
CA ASN A 252 8.53 2.27 -16.66
C ASN A 252 7.37 3.20 -17.07
N ILE A 253 6.14 2.85 -16.72
CA ILE A 253 4.97 3.69 -16.96
C ILE A 253 5.14 5.05 -16.28
N LEU A 254 5.43 5.08 -14.99
CA LEU A 254 5.60 6.34 -14.25
C LEU A 254 6.73 7.19 -14.85
N LYS A 255 7.86 6.56 -15.18
CA LYS A 255 9.04 7.27 -15.71
C LYS A 255 8.87 7.75 -17.15
N SER A 256 7.89 7.26 -17.91
CA SER A 256 7.62 7.74 -19.27
C SER A 256 6.80 9.04 -19.33
N HIS A 257 6.20 9.47 -18.21
CA HIS A 257 5.41 10.69 -18.11
C HIS A 257 6.16 11.79 -17.35
N LYS A 258 5.92 13.06 -17.70
CA LYS A 258 6.48 14.21 -16.98
C LYS A 258 5.78 14.40 -15.63
N VAL A 259 4.47 14.20 -15.59
CA VAL A 259 3.60 14.47 -14.44
C VAL A 259 2.87 13.20 -13.97
N ILE A 260 2.87 13.02 -12.67
CA ILE A 260 2.10 11.97 -11.99
C ILE A 260 1.06 12.64 -11.11
N ILE A 261 -0.20 12.16 -11.19
CA ILE A 261 -1.31 12.78 -10.47
C ILE A 261 -1.88 11.86 -9.39
N MET A 262 -2.09 12.40 -8.17
CA MET A 262 -2.70 11.71 -7.03
C MET A 262 -3.81 12.57 -6.41
N PRO A 263 -4.98 12.71 -7.09
CA PRO A 263 -5.99 13.69 -6.75
C PRO A 263 -7.04 13.14 -5.76
N TYR A 264 -6.62 12.65 -4.60
CA TYR A 264 -7.51 12.10 -3.60
C TYR A 264 -8.50 13.13 -3.06
N SER A 265 -9.75 12.73 -2.91
CA SER A 265 -10.81 13.53 -2.31
C SER A 265 -10.70 13.57 -0.78
N LYS A 266 -11.47 14.47 -0.11
CA LYS A 266 -11.52 14.55 1.37
C LYS A 266 -12.03 13.23 2.01
N LYS A 267 -12.85 12.46 1.30
CA LYS A 267 -13.30 11.12 1.69
C LYS A 267 -12.76 10.11 0.67
N VAL A 268 -12.10 9.07 1.16
CA VAL A 268 -11.47 8.03 0.33
C VAL A 268 -11.94 6.66 0.81
N TYR A 269 -12.41 5.85 -0.13
CA TYR A 269 -12.91 4.51 0.16
C TYR A 269 -12.02 3.44 -0.49
N GLY A 270 -12.08 2.23 0.05
CA GLY A 270 -11.43 1.04 -0.48
C GLY A 270 -12.45 -0.06 -0.77
N ASN A 271 -12.05 -1.31 -0.63
CA ASN A 271 -12.95 -2.46 -0.77
C ASN A 271 -14.16 -2.41 0.20
N HIS A 272 -13.98 -1.81 1.36
CA HIS A 272 -15.07 -1.56 2.32
C HIS A 272 -15.70 -0.19 2.00
N LYS A 273 -16.82 -0.20 1.28
CA LYS A 273 -17.50 1.02 0.76
C LYS A 273 -17.90 2.04 1.84
N TYR A 274 -17.99 1.61 3.09
CA TYR A 274 -18.46 2.46 4.20
C TYR A 274 -17.33 3.00 5.09
N VAL A 275 -16.08 2.56 4.89
CA VAL A 275 -14.95 2.98 5.72
C VAL A 275 -14.14 4.06 5.01
N ASN A 276 -14.21 5.29 5.53
CA ASN A 276 -13.38 6.39 5.03
C ASN A 276 -11.96 6.28 5.59
N ILE A 277 -11.01 5.97 4.71
CA ILE A 277 -9.60 5.78 5.07
C ILE A 277 -8.72 7.02 4.90
N ALA A 278 -9.29 8.16 4.52
CA ALA A 278 -8.53 9.36 4.15
C ALA A 278 -7.58 9.87 5.26
N LYS A 279 -7.92 9.67 6.53
CA LYS A 279 -7.14 10.18 7.67
C LYS A 279 -5.95 9.30 8.06
N TYR A 280 -5.94 8.03 7.70
CA TYR A 280 -4.95 7.06 8.19
C TYR A 280 -4.37 6.13 7.11
N MET A 281 -4.62 6.42 5.85
CA MET A 281 -4.02 5.63 4.75
C MET A 281 -2.53 5.91 4.59
N SER A 282 -1.78 4.89 4.16
CA SER A 282 -0.42 4.98 3.62
C SER A 282 -0.45 4.39 2.20
N PRO A 283 -0.69 5.22 1.16
CA PRO A 283 -0.92 4.69 -0.18
C PRO A 283 0.39 4.21 -0.83
N LEU A 284 0.51 2.93 -1.16
CA LEU A 284 1.70 2.34 -1.83
C LEU A 284 2.17 3.15 -3.04
N LYS A 285 1.24 3.63 -3.87
CA LYS A 285 1.56 4.45 -5.05
C LYS A 285 2.34 5.73 -4.74
N LEU A 286 2.17 6.31 -3.54
CA LEU A 286 2.89 7.51 -3.12
C LEU A 286 4.40 7.27 -3.15
N PHE A 287 4.85 6.13 -2.66
CA PHE A 287 6.26 5.77 -2.60
C PHE A 287 6.81 5.44 -3.99
N ASP A 288 6.03 4.76 -4.85
CA ASP A 288 6.36 4.55 -6.26
C ASP A 288 6.52 5.91 -6.99
N TYR A 289 5.64 6.87 -6.71
CA TYR A 289 5.66 8.19 -7.29
C TYR A 289 6.93 8.95 -6.90
N LEU A 290 7.28 8.93 -5.61
CA LEU A 290 8.54 9.52 -5.12
C LEU A 290 9.76 8.89 -5.78
N ALA A 291 9.79 7.54 -5.87
CA ALA A 291 10.91 6.81 -6.46
C ALA A 291 11.04 6.99 -7.98
N SER A 292 9.96 7.40 -8.67
CA SER A 292 10.00 7.67 -10.10
C SER A 292 10.79 8.91 -10.47
N GLY A 293 10.96 9.86 -9.55
CA GLY A 293 11.60 11.14 -9.79
C GLY A 293 10.89 12.02 -10.81
N ARG A 294 9.55 11.93 -10.88
CA ARG A 294 8.69 12.76 -11.74
C ARG A 294 7.99 13.83 -10.92
N ILE A 295 7.38 14.82 -11.58
CA ILE A 295 6.59 15.84 -10.89
C ILE A 295 5.34 15.16 -10.32
N ILE A 296 5.19 15.21 -9.02
CA ILE A 296 4.02 14.71 -8.33
C ILE A 296 3.08 15.87 -8.08
N VAL A 297 1.86 15.81 -8.62
CA VAL A 297 0.77 16.72 -8.28
C VAL A 297 -0.24 15.94 -7.46
N ALA A 298 -0.42 16.30 -6.20
CA ALA A 298 -1.23 15.52 -5.26
C ALA A 298 -2.19 16.40 -4.45
N SER A 299 -3.27 15.80 -3.97
CA SER A 299 -4.14 16.46 -3.00
C SER A 299 -3.42 16.69 -1.67
N LYS A 300 -3.72 17.79 -0.99
CA LYS A 300 -3.37 17.95 0.43
C LYS A 300 -4.09 16.91 1.26
N SER A 301 -3.38 16.22 2.16
CA SER A 301 -3.98 15.23 3.07
C SER A 301 -3.20 15.12 4.37
N GLN A 302 -3.91 14.96 5.48
CA GLN A 302 -3.32 14.74 6.80
C GLN A 302 -2.60 13.40 6.92
N SER A 303 -3.00 12.39 6.13
CA SER A 303 -2.43 11.03 6.21
C SER A 303 -1.00 10.95 5.70
N TYR A 304 -0.58 11.83 4.80
CA TYR A 304 0.78 11.83 4.21
C TYR A 304 1.43 13.21 4.14
N ASN A 305 0.96 14.20 4.93
CA ASN A 305 1.58 15.52 5.00
C ASN A 305 2.99 15.50 5.63
N HIS A 306 3.34 14.43 6.33
CA HIS A 306 4.70 14.21 6.84
C HIS A 306 5.65 13.72 5.73
N ILE A 307 5.14 13.19 4.63
CA ILE A 307 5.90 12.66 3.48
C ILE A 307 5.94 13.67 2.33
N LEU A 308 4.76 14.09 1.84
CA LEU A 308 4.68 15.08 0.74
C LEU A 308 4.68 16.50 1.28
N LYS A 309 5.64 17.30 0.80
CA LYS A 309 5.81 18.71 1.16
C LYS A 309 5.64 19.58 -0.07
N ASP A 310 4.71 20.57 0.04
CA ASP A 310 4.39 21.47 -1.08
C ASP A 310 5.60 22.24 -1.57
N ASN A 311 5.82 22.29 -2.89
CA ASN A 311 6.94 22.93 -3.58
C ASN A 311 8.35 22.44 -3.15
N ILE A 312 8.41 21.32 -2.40
CA ILE A 312 9.67 20.66 -2.01
C ILE A 312 9.86 19.38 -2.79
N ASN A 313 9.00 18.37 -2.60
CA ASN A 313 9.06 17.06 -3.27
C ASN A 313 7.78 16.72 -4.06
N ALA A 314 6.75 17.55 -3.97
CA ALA A 314 5.50 17.46 -4.71
C ALA A 314 4.88 18.86 -4.82
N ILE A 315 3.85 19.01 -5.66
CA ILE A 315 2.98 20.19 -5.69
C ILE A 315 1.63 19.75 -5.11
N LEU A 316 1.21 20.44 -4.06
CA LEU A 316 0.00 20.07 -3.33
C LEU A 316 -1.16 21.00 -3.67
N CYS A 317 -2.25 20.42 -4.15
CA CYS A 317 -3.49 21.11 -4.47
C CYS A 317 -4.60 20.75 -3.47
N ASP A 318 -5.51 21.67 -3.18
CA ASP A 318 -6.73 21.31 -2.46
C ASP A 318 -7.64 20.50 -3.41
N SER A 319 -8.21 19.42 -2.91
CA SER A 319 -9.10 18.55 -3.70
C SER A 319 -10.41 19.25 -4.11
N SER A 320 -10.80 20.32 -3.43
CA SER A 320 -11.97 21.14 -3.75
C SER A 320 -11.70 22.30 -4.71
N SER A 321 -10.43 22.66 -4.96
CA SER A 321 -10.05 23.81 -5.81
C SER A 321 -9.56 23.34 -7.18
N LEU A 322 -10.48 23.17 -8.14
CA LEU A 322 -10.13 22.74 -9.49
C LEU A 322 -9.17 23.72 -10.20
N ASP A 323 -9.32 25.02 -9.95
CA ASP A 323 -8.51 26.06 -10.59
C ASP A 323 -7.03 25.97 -10.21
N LYS A 324 -6.71 25.60 -8.95
CA LYS A 324 -5.33 25.37 -8.56
C LYS A 324 -4.71 24.20 -9.31
N TRP A 325 -5.46 23.11 -9.54
CA TRP A 325 -5.00 21.99 -10.35
C TRP A 325 -4.75 22.39 -11.81
N ILE A 326 -5.69 23.12 -12.41
CA ILE A 326 -5.58 23.62 -13.80
C ILE A 326 -4.35 24.51 -13.94
N LYS A 327 -4.21 25.52 -13.04
CA LYS A 327 -3.05 26.41 -13.04
C LYS A 327 -1.74 25.63 -12.92
N THR A 328 -1.66 24.70 -11.96
CA THR A 328 -0.46 23.88 -11.74
C THR A 328 -0.07 23.09 -12.99
N LEU A 329 -1.03 22.43 -13.66
CA LEU A 329 -0.74 21.66 -14.86
C LEU A 329 -0.30 22.55 -16.03
N LYS A 330 -0.92 23.75 -16.20
CA LYS A 330 -0.48 24.74 -17.19
C LYS A 330 0.94 25.26 -16.89
N ASP A 331 1.25 25.58 -15.63
CA ASP A 331 2.59 26.05 -15.23
C ASP A 331 3.67 24.98 -15.48
N ILE A 332 3.33 23.68 -15.30
CA ILE A 332 4.24 22.57 -15.62
C ILE A 332 4.44 22.43 -17.14
N SER A 333 3.37 22.55 -17.95
CA SER A 333 3.45 22.49 -19.42
C SER A 333 4.32 23.63 -19.96
N GLN A 334 4.18 24.82 -19.38
CA GLN A 334 4.96 26.01 -19.73
C GLN A 334 6.37 26.03 -19.12
N ASN A 335 6.84 24.96 -18.49
CA ASN A 335 8.13 24.85 -17.81
C ASN A 335 8.39 25.90 -16.71
N LYS A 336 7.36 26.48 -16.10
CA LYS A 336 7.47 27.45 -15.01
C LYS A 336 7.83 26.81 -13.66
N ILE A 337 7.81 25.47 -13.58
CA ILE A 337 8.09 24.70 -12.37
C ILE A 337 9.51 24.13 -12.45
N ASN A 338 10.27 24.28 -11.36
CA ASN A 338 11.62 23.71 -11.27
C ASN A 338 11.56 22.18 -11.10
N PHE A 339 11.57 21.47 -12.24
CA PHE A 339 11.53 20.01 -12.30
C PHE A 339 12.70 19.36 -11.55
N ASN A 340 13.93 19.88 -11.72
CA ASN A 340 15.13 19.26 -11.13
C ASN A 340 15.11 19.31 -9.61
N LYS A 341 14.63 20.41 -9.01
CA LYS A 341 14.47 20.54 -7.56
C LYS A 341 13.47 19.49 -7.03
N LEU A 342 12.27 19.41 -7.62
CA LEU A 342 11.24 18.45 -7.20
C LEU A 342 11.72 17.02 -7.37
N LYS A 343 12.36 16.68 -8.48
CA LYS A 343 12.95 15.37 -8.76
C LYS A 343 13.98 14.97 -7.70
N LYS A 344 14.96 15.84 -7.43
CA LYS A 344 16.00 15.57 -6.42
C LYS A 344 15.39 15.27 -5.07
N ASN A 345 14.48 16.14 -4.61
CA ASN A 345 13.87 16.02 -3.29
C ASN A 345 12.91 14.82 -3.17
N SER A 346 12.17 14.48 -4.24
CA SER A 346 11.31 13.30 -4.24
C SER A 346 12.13 12.01 -4.15
N LEU A 347 13.22 11.91 -4.90
CA LEU A 347 14.13 10.76 -4.84
C LEU A 347 14.82 10.64 -3.47
N GLU A 348 15.23 11.76 -2.87
CA GLU A 348 15.82 11.76 -1.52
C GLU A 348 14.79 11.31 -0.48
N THR A 349 13.57 11.83 -0.55
CA THR A 349 12.47 11.39 0.31
C THR A 349 12.22 9.89 0.17
N ALA A 350 12.22 9.35 -1.06
CA ALA A 350 11.98 7.93 -1.30
C ALA A 350 12.99 7.00 -0.60
N LYS A 351 14.25 7.43 -0.39
CA LYS A 351 15.27 6.63 0.32
C LYS A 351 14.85 6.31 1.74
N SER A 352 14.23 7.26 2.44
CA SER A 352 13.75 7.09 3.81
C SER A 352 12.51 6.20 3.93
N PHE A 353 11.91 5.82 2.79
CA PHE A 353 10.75 4.94 2.71
C PHE A 353 11.03 3.68 1.87
N SER A 354 12.29 3.17 1.88
CA SER A 354 12.55 1.87 1.27
C SER A 354 12.01 0.73 2.13
N TRP A 355 11.61 -0.39 1.50
CA TRP A 355 11.19 -1.59 2.24
C TRP A 355 12.27 -2.07 3.21
N ASN A 356 13.54 -2.03 2.80
CA ASN A 356 14.65 -2.46 3.66
C ASN A 356 14.79 -1.55 4.91
N TYR A 357 14.69 -0.24 4.75
CA TYR A 357 14.71 0.71 5.87
C TYR A 357 13.51 0.48 6.81
N ARG A 358 12.33 0.23 6.23
CA ARG A 358 11.13 -0.12 7.00
C ARG A 358 11.35 -1.36 7.87
N ILE A 359 11.92 -2.43 7.29
CA ILE A 359 12.21 -3.67 8.01
C ILE A 359 13.23 -3.43 9.13
N ASP A 360 14.30 -2.68 8.89
CA ASP A 360 15.28 -2.36 9.93
C ASP A 360 14.63 -1.67 11.13
N ARG A 361 13.76 -0.69 10.90
CA ARG A 361 13.01 -0.02 11.96
C ARG A 361 12.09 -0.98 12.73
N ILE A 362 11.42 -1.88 12.03
CA ILE A 362 10.53 -2.87 12.63
C ILE A 362 11.34 -3.85 13.48
N ILE A 363 12.45 -4.40 12.95
CA ILE A 363 13.32 -5.34 13.69
C ILE A 363 13.86 -4.67 14.96
N ASN A 364 14.39 -3.46 14.85
CA ASN A 364 14.91 -2.71 16.00
C ASN A 364 13.82 -2.44 17.06
N PHE A 365 12.56 -2.36 16.70
CA PHE A 365 11.45 -2.19 17.64
C PHE A 365 11.05 -3.52 18.29
N ILE A 366 11.02 -4.61 17.54
CA ILE A 366 10.56 -5.90 18.07
C ILE A 366 11.62 -6.62 18.90
N ASP A 367 12.90 -6.31 18.73
CA ASP A 367 14.01 -6.91 19.46
C ASP A 367 14.33 -6.18 20.77
N LYS A 368 13.73 -4.99 20.99
CA LYS A 368 13.67 -4.29 22.29
C LYS A 368 12.56 -4.87 23.17
#